data_60ccf0c2f5a45a12ab12b04965d37161
#
_entry.id   60ccf0c2f5a45a12ab12b04965d37161
#
_cell.length_a   1.000
_cell.length_b   1.000
_cell.length_c   1.000
_cell.angle_alpha   90.00
_cell.angle_beta   90.00
_cell.angle_gamma   90.00
#
_symmetry.space_group_name_H-M   'P 1'
#
loop_
_entity.id
_entity.type
_entity.pdbx_description
1 polymer ?
#
loop_
_entity_poly.entity_id
_entity_poly.type
_entity_poly.pdbx_seq_one_letter_code
_entity_poly.pdbx_strand_id
1 'polypeptide(L)'
;MRDLVFVAFLLAFFGMGFRKPFIFVLVYAYIDIVSPQRLTYLLLNSIPISLIAVGLSVLGWLAMDDKKDVRVAPRQLLIVILLAYCFYTTKNADFKVEALDKWDWVWKALAFAAFLPLTLRTKLRIESLLLFMVLSASSIIIVGGIKTLGSGGGYGELNLMVANNSGLYEGSTISTVAIAIIPLIVWFMRFGTIFKPDWKVKSFCLALIFACLLIPVGTSTRTGLLCIGLVALLMIRDAKRKVLYLTALGCLGLAAVPFLPSSFTERMGTIKTYKADASASTRLAVWQWTMDYAKTHPMGGGFEAYRQNKIRYEKVATENDGAGQTTVDRSLEVDSARAYHSAYFEMLGEQGYPGLAIWLLINILGIFRMEVLRQRYKKPEPGQEWVAPLASALQTAHIVYMLGATFIAIAFQPFVYMLIGAQIGLDTYMARKREESAWRPLRKARPALA
;
A
#
# COMPACT_ATOMS: atom_id res chain seq x y z
N MET A 1 15.61 -14.69 22.09
CA MET A 1 16.06 -13.28 22.01
C MET A 1 15.17 -12.45 21.09
N ARG A 2 14.93 -12.82 19.83
CA ARG A 2 14.09 -12.04 18.87
C ARG A 2 12.70 -11.75 19.41
N ASP A 3 11.99 -12.74 19.92
CA ASP A 3 10.63 -12.58 20.47
C ASP A 3 10.60 -11.57 21.63
N LEU A 4 11.60 -11.61 22.52
CA LEU A 4 11.70 -10.69 23.66
C LEU A 4 11.92 -9.25 23.20
N VAL A 5 12.69 -9.03 22.12
CA VAL A 5 12.90 -7.68 21.56
C VAL A 5 11.59 -7.12 20.99
N PHE A 6 10.82 -7.92 20.24
CA PHE A 6 9.52 -7.47 19.73
C PHE A 6 8.51 -7.22 20.83
N VAL A 7 8.45 -8.09 21.85
CA VAL A 7 7.55 -7.92 23.00
C VAL A 7 7.92 -6.67 23.78
N ALA A 8 9.21 -6.49 24.12
CA ALA A 8 9.67 -5.31 24.86
C ALA A 8 9.40 -4.02 24.09
N PHE A 9 9.66 -4.00 22.77
CA PHE A 9 9.36 -2.86 21.91
C PHE A 9 7.86 -2.53 21.92
N LEU A 10 6.99 -3.53 21.71
CA LEU A 10 5.55 -3.34 21.70
C LEU A 10 5.03 -2.88 23.08
N LEU A 11 5.50 -3.47 24.17
CA LEU A 11 5.11 -3.07 25.54
C LEU A 11 5.51 -1.62 25.84
N ALA A 12 6.74 -1.23 25.46
CA ALA A 12 7.18 0.16 25.61
C ALA A 12 6.31 1.11 24.77
N PHE A 13 5.98 0.72 23.56
CA PHE A 13 5.17 1.50 22.64
C PHE A 13 3.71 1.63 23.12
N PHE A 14 3.10 0.54 23.60
CA PHE A 14 1.79 0.57 24.26
C PHE A 14 1.82 1.42 25.52
N GLY A 15 2.87 1.31 26.35
CA GLY A 15 3.05 2.10 27.56
C GLY A 15 3.07 3.62 27.28
N MET A 16 3.72 4.05 26.19
CA MET A 16 3.68 5.45 25.76
C MET A 16 2.27 5.88 25.31
N GLY A 17 1.49 4.96 24.75
CA GLY A 17 0.12 5.20 24.30
C GLY A 17 -0.81 5.65 25.43
N PHE A 18 -0.64 5.15 26.65
CA PHE A 18 -1.43 5.58 27.82
C PHE A 18 -1.20 7.06 28.20
N ARG A 19 -0.06 7.63 27.82
CA ARG A 19 0.17 9.08 27.99
C ARG A 19 -0.32 9.92 26.83
N LYS A 20 -0.26 9.37 25.60
CA LYS A 20 -0.62 10.04 24.35
C LYS A 20 -1.38 9.05 23.46
N PRO A 21 -2.72 9.02 23.49
CA PRO A 21 -3.54 8.00 22.81
C PRO A 21 -3.28 7.85 21.32
N PHE A 22 -2.88 8.91 20.65
CA PHE A 22 -2.51 8.84 19.24
C PHE A 22 -1.36 7.87 18.96
N ILE A 23 -0.52 7.55 19.96
CA ILE A 23 0.54 6.55 19.81
C ILE A 23 -0.05 5.16 19.56
N PHE A 24 -1.21 4.80 20.09
CA PHE A 24 -1.86 3.53 19.79
C PHE A 24 -2.20 3.40 18.28
N VAL A 25 -2.55 4.51 17.61
CA VAL A 25 -2.75 4.56 16.16
C VAL A 25 -1.45 4.22 15.43
N LEU A 26 -0.31 4.73 15.91
CA LEU A 26 1.00 4.43 15.34
C LEU A 26 1.42 2.97 15.61
N VAL A 27 1.09 2.44 16.79
CA VAL A 27 1.30 1.02 17.15
C VAL A 27 0.55 0.11 16.17
N TYR A 28 -0.72 0.44 15.91
CA TYR A 28 -1.50 -0.33 14.93
C TYR A 28 -0.89 -0.27 13.54
N ALA A 29 -0.50 0.92 13.08
CA ALA A 29 0.15 1.07 11.77
C ALA A 29 1.44 0.22 11.67
N TYR A 30 2.24 0.17 12.74
CA TYR A 30 3.42 -0.70 12.81
C TYR A 30 3.05 -2.18 12.77
N ILE A 31 2.07 -2.61 13.56
CA ILE A 31 1.66 -4.01 13.65
C ILE A 31 1.15 -4.52 12.30
N ASP A 32 0.33 -3.75 11.60
CA ASP A 32 -0.25 -4.17 10.32
C ASP A 32 0.74 -4.12 9.15
N ILE A 33 1.76 -3.25 9.20
CA ILE A 33 2.80 -3.18 8.17
C ILE A 33 3.88 -4.24 8.41
N VAL A 34 4.39 -4.35 9.64
CA VAL A 34 5.52 -5.24 9.97
C VAL A 34 5.07 -6.66 10.34
N SER A 35 3.84 -6.80 10.81
CA SER A 35 3.28 -8.09 11.28
C SER A 35 4.21 -8.82 12.26
N PRO A 36 4.60 -8.19 13.40
CA PRO A 36 5.58 -8.75 14.33
C PRO A 36 5.15 -10.11 14.90
N GLN A 37 3.84 -10.38 15.00
CA GLN A 37 3.30 -11.70 15.41
C GLN A 37 3.72 -12.82 14.46
N ARG A 38 3.96 -12.52 13.18
CA ARG A 38 4.45 -13.51 12.20
C ARG A 38 5.97 -13.65 12.19
N LEU A 39 6.67 -12.69 12.78
CA LEU A 39 8.13 -12.70 12.90
C LEU A 39 8.62 -13.36 14.20
N THR A 40 7.74 -13.55 15.17
CA THR A 40 8.03 -14.23 16.44
C THR A 40 7.74 -15.73 16.33
N TYR A 41 8.44 -16.54 17.13
CA TYR A 41 8.25 -18.00 17.12
C TYR A 41 7.03 -18.42 17.96
N LEU A 42 6.84 -17.85 19.15
CA LEU A 42 5.84 -18.30 20.12
C LEU A 42 5.05 -17.16 20.78
N LEU A 43 5.72 -16.10 21.26
CA LEU A 43 5.12 -15.19 22.24
C LEU A 43 3.99 -14.32 21.69
N LEU A 44 4.03 -13.92 20.41
CA LEU A 44 3.01 -13.04 19.85
C LEU A 44 1.98 -13.75 18.95
N ASN A 45 2.21 -15.01 18.59
CA ASN A 45 1.37 -15.73 17.62
C ASN A 45 -0.08 -15.94 18.11
N SER A 46 -0.25 -16.16 19.42
CA SER A 46 -1.56 -16.40 20.05
C SER A 46 -2.24 -15.13 20.57
N ILE A 47 -1.54 -13.99 20.53
CA ILE A 47 -2.07 -12.72 21.07
C ILE A 47 -2.64 -11.90 19.91
N PRO A 48 -3.92 -11.47 19.95
CA PRO A 48 -4.53 -10.65 18.90
C PRO A 48 -4.08 -9.18 19.03
N ILE A 49 -2.75 -8.92 18.88
CA ILE A 49 -2.14 -7.61 19.11
C ILE A 49 -2.72 -6.49 18.23
N SER A 50 -3.13 -6.82 17.00
CA SER A 50 -3.79 -5.88 16.09
C SER A 50 -5.14 -5.43 16.63
N LEU A 51 -5.97 -6.37 17.15
CA LEU A 51 -7.25 -6.05 17.77
C LEU A 51 -7.07 -5.21 19.05
N ILE A 52 -6.07 -5.55 19.88
CA ILE A 52 -5.73 -4.76 21.08
C ILE A 52 -5.35 -3.34 20.68
N ALA A 53 -4.51 -3.17 19.66
CA ALA A 53 -4.06 -1.85 19.21
C ALA A 53 -5.23 -1.00 18.64
N VAL A 54 -6.14 -1.59 17.87
CA VAL A 54 -7.37 -0.90 17.39
C VAL A 54 -8.25 -0.52 18.58
N GLY A 55 -8.53 -1.47 19.46
CA GLY A 55 -9.36 -1.22 20.66
C GLY A 55 -8.82 -0.07 21.52
N LEU A 56 -7.52 -0.10 21.83
CA LEU A 56 -6.87 0.96 22.59
C LEU A 56 -6.83 2.29 21.82
N SER A 57 -6.69 2.27 20.49
CA SER A 57 -6.77 3.49 19.68
C SER A 57 -8.14 4.15 19.80
N VAL A 58 -9.22 3.36 19.68
CA VAL A 58 -10.60 3.86 19.79
C VAL A 58 -10.90 4.31 21.21
N LEU A 59 -10.60 3.50 22.24
CA LEU A 59 -10.84 3.84 23.65
C LEU A 59 -10.03 5.06 24.07
N GLY A 60 -8.76 5.14 23.68
CA GLY A 60 -7.90 6.29 23.98
C GLY A 60 -8.42 7.57 23.30
N TRP A 61 -8.88 7.49 22.06
CA TRP A 61 -9.50 8.61 21.38
C TRP A 61 -10.81 9.03 22.06
N LEU A 62 -11.66 8.06 22.45
CA LEU A 62 -12.92 8.34 23.14
C LEU A 62 -12.71 8.98 24.53
N ALA A 63 -11.73 8.49 25.30
CA ALA A 63 -11.52 8.91 26.68
C ALA A 63 -10.68 10.18 26.81
N MET A 64 -9.66 10.37 26.00
CA MET A 64 -8.60 11.35 26.25
C MET A 64 -8.37 12.35 25.11
N ASP A 65 -8.85 12.06 23.89
CA ASP A 65 -8.59 12.97 22.77
C ASP A 65 -9.68 14.05 22.69
N ASP A 66 -9.28 15.26 22.28
CA ASP A 66 -10.23 16.34 22.04
C ASP A 66 -11.03 16.06 20.77
N LYS A 67 -12.35 16.17 20.85
CA LYS A 67 -13.30 15.88 19.76
C LYS A 67 -13.89 17.14 19.14
N LYS A 68 -13.45 18.35 19.56
CA LYS A 68 -13.90 19.59 18.95
C LYS A 68 -13.58 19.57 17.46
N ASP A 69 -14.56 19.93 16.64
CA ASP A 69 -14.42 20.00 15.18
C ASP A 69 -14.10 18.69 14.46
N VAL A 70 -14.40 17.54 15.08
CA VAL A 70 -14.32 16.25 14.39
C VAL A 70 -15.39 16.20 13.32
N ARG A 71 -14.98 15.94 12.08
CA ARG A 71 -15.87 15.80 10.92
C ARG A 71 -15.67 14.47 10.24
N VAL A 72 -16.77 13.84 9.91
CA VAL A 72 -16.76 12.63 9.07
C VAL A 72 -16.80 13.07 7.61
N ALA A 73 -15.81 12.66 6.84
CA ALA A 73 -15.78 12.92 5.42
C ALA A 73 -16.65 11.91 4.65
N PRO A 74 -17.27 12.30 3.52
CA PRO A 74 -18.08 11.36 2.71
C PRO A 74 -17.32 10.08 2.31
N ARG A 75 -16.00 10.17 2.11
CA ARG A 75 -15.15 9.00 1.81
C ARG A 75 -15.05 8.01 2.97
N GLN A 76 -15.14 8.46 4.22
CA GLN A 76 -15.22 7.55 5.38
C GLN A 76 -16.51 6.75 5.36
N LEU A 77 -17.63 7.38 4.97
CA LEU A 77 -18.90 6.68 4.83
C LEU A 77 -18.83 5.59 3.75
N LEU A 78 -18.15 5.83 2.62
CA LEU A 78 -17.93 4.82 1.60
C LEU A 78 -17.13 3.62 2.14
N ILE A 79 -16.12 3.86 2.99
CA ILE A 79 -15.37 2.78 3.64
C ILE A 79 -16.28 1.97 4.58
N VAL A 80 -17.15 2.64 5.35
CA VAL A 80 -18.12 1.97 6.22
C VAL A 80 -19.15 1.17 5.41
N ILE A 81 -19.62 1.70 4.28
CA ILE A 81 -20.49 0.98 3.36
C ILE A 81 -19.79 -0.26 2.79
N LEU A 82 -18.51 -0.13 2.37
CA LEU A 82 -17.73 -1.28 1.92
C LEU A 82 -17.56 -2.32 3.02
N LEU A 83 -17.28 -1.90 4.26
CA LEU A 83 -17.17 -2.79 5.42
C LEU A 83 -18.47 -3.57 5.65
N ALA A 84 -19.61 -2.88 5.66
CA ALA A 84 -20.92 -3.52 5.83
C ALA A 84 -21.24 -4.47 4.67
N TYR A 85 -20.89 -4.10 3.46
CA TYR A 85 -21.07 -4.93 2.28
C TYR A 85 -20.19 -6.19 2.31
N CYS A 86 -18.91 -6.07 2.68
CA CYS A 86 -18.02 -7.22 2.87
C CYS A 86 -18.51 -8.16 3.97
N PHE A 87 -19.12 -7.64 5.05
CA PHE A 87 -19.77 -8.48 6.06
C PHE A 87 -20.95 -9.27 5.47
N TYR A 88 -21.79 -8.61 4.68
CA TYR A 88 -22.92 -9.27 4.01
C TYR A 88 -22.44 -10.38 3.08
N THR A 89 -21.46 -10.13 2.22
CA THR A 89 -20.91 -11.13 1.29
C THR A 89 -20.21 -12.28 2.02
N THR A 90 -19.53 -12.01 3.15
CA THR A 90 -18.92 -13.06 3.98
C THR A 90 -19.96 -14.01 4.56
N LYS A 91 -21.12 -13.50 5.01
CA LYS A 91 -22.23 -14.33 5.52
C LYS A 91 -22.82 -15.25 4.46
N ASN A 92 -22.78 -14.82 3.20
CA ASN A 92 -23.31 -15.54 2.04
C ASN A 92 -22.21 -16.17 1.17
N ALA A 93 -20.99 -16.29 1.69
CA ALA A 93 -19.85 -16.79 0.94
C ALA A 93 -20.00 -18.28 0.57
N ASP A 94 -19.50 -18.62 -0.62
CA ASP A 94 -19.47 -20.01 -1.11
C ASP A 94 -18.55 -20.89 -0.26
N PHE A 95 -17.41 -20.32 0.22
CA PHE A 95 -16.44 -20.96 1.10
C PHE A 95 -16.44 -20.27 2.47
N LYS A 96 -17.39 -20.66 3.34
CA LYS A 96 -17.64 -19.94 4.60
C LYS A 96 -16.46 -19.93 5.57
N VAL A 97 -15.73 -21.02 5.68
CA VAL A 97 -14.60 -21.13 6.63
C VAL A 97 -13.48 -20.19 6.18
N GLU A 98 -13.04 -20.30 4.95
CA GLU A 98 -11.97 -19.51 4.38
C GLU A 98 -12.35 -18.02 4.27
N ALA A 99 -13.63 -17.76 3.98
CA ALA A 99 -14.15 -16.40 3.97
C ALA A 99 -14.10 -15.74 5.36
N LEU A 100 -14.38 -16.50 6.43
CA LEU A 100 -14.25 -16.00 7.81
C LEU A 100 -12.78 -15.73 8.20
N ASP A 101 -11.85 -16.57 7.75
CA ASP A 101 -10.42 -16.37 7.99
C ASP A 101 -9.93 -15.06 7.32
N LYS A 102 -10.35 -14.80 6.07
CA LYS A 102 -10.03 -13.54 5.40
C LYS A 102 -10.73 -12.35 6.03
N TRP A 103 -12.00 -12.50 6.39
CA TRP A 103 -12.79 -11.48 7.09
C TRP A 103 -12.14 -11.05 8.40
N ASP A 104 -11.55 -11.96 9.17
CA ASP A 104 -10.97 -11.66 10.49
C ASP A 104 -9.96 -10.50 10.45
N TRP A 105 -9.20 -10.36 9.40
CA TRP A 105 -8.26 -9.25 9.28
C TRP A 105 -8.79 -8.09 8.42
N VAL A 106 -9.64 -8.34 7.41
CA VAL A 106 -10.18 -7.30 6.52
C VAL A 106 -11.06 -6.30 7.28
N TRP A 107 -11.96 -6.78 8.15
CA TRP A 107 -12.81 -5.86 8.88
C TRP A 107 -12.01 -4.91 9.79
N LYS A 108 -10.92 -5.38 10.40
CA LYS A 108 -10.03 -4.55 11.23
C LYS A 108 -9.39 -3.45 10.39
N ALA A 109 -8.87 -3.77 9.21
CA ALA A 109 -8.26 -2.80 8.30
C ALA A 109 -9.26 -1.73 7.83
N LEU A 110 -10.48 -2.13 7.43
CA LEU A 110 -11.51 -1.21 6.98
C LEU A 110 -12.07 -0.35 8.13
N ALA A 111 -12.34 -0.95 9.30
CA ALA A 111 -12.80 -0.22 10.48
C ALA A 111 -11.77 0.80 10.94
N PHE A 112 -10.49 0.41 10.97
CA PHE A 112 -9.41 1.32 11.31
C PHE A 112 -9.27 2.44 10.26
N ALA A 113 -9.38 2.14 8.98
CA ALA A 113 -9.33 3.16 7.91
C ALA A 113 -10.46 4.18 8.02
N ALA A 114 -11.66 3.76 8.40
CA ALA A 114 -12.78 4.67 8.65
C ALA A 114 -12.57 5.52 9.90
N PHE A 115 -11.93 4.96 10.94
CA PHE A 115 -11.62 5.66 12.20
C PHE A 115 -10.43 6.61 12.10
N LEU A 116 -9.38 6.21 11.39
CA LEU A 116 -8.09 6.89 11.33
C LEU A 116 -8.17 8.41 11.06
N PRO A 117 -8.95 8.92 10.09
CA PRO A 117 -9.04 10.35 9.82
C PRO A 117 -9.53 11.19 11.00
N LEU A 118 -10.34 10.61 11.90
CA LEU A 118 -10.83 11.30 13.10
C LEU A 118 -9.70 11.67 14.07
N THR A 119 -8.61 10.92 14.02
CA THR A 119 -7.42 11.13 14.87
C THR A 119 -6.42 12.11 14.27
N LEU A 120 -6.48 12.36 12.94
CA LEU A 120 -5.50 13.16 12.19
C LEU A 120 -5.85 14.67 12.22
N ARG A 121 -5.88 15.24 13.42
CA ARG A 121 -6.34 16.62 13.64
C ARG A 121 -5.26 17.69 13.45
N THR A 122 -4.00 17.31 13.42
CA THR A 122 -2.87 18.25 13.34
C THR A 122 -1.87 17.80 12.27
N LYS A 123 -1.10 18.77 11.74
CA LYS A 123 0.02 18.48 10.83
C LYS A 123 0.96 17.42 11.43
N LEU A 124 1.31 17.57 12.72
CA LEU A 124 2.21 16.64 13.41
C LEU A 124 1.66 15.20 13.41
N ARG A 125 0.36 14.99 13.62
CA ARG A 125 -0.25 13.65 13.61
C ARG A 125 -0.25 13.04 12.21
N ILE A 126 -0.54 13.84 11.17
CA ILE A 126 -0.46 13.40 9.77
C ILE A 126 0.97 13.00 9.44
N GLU A 127 1.93 13.86 9.77
CA GLU A 127 3.36 13.61 9.57
C GLU A 127 3.83 12.35 10.32
N SER A 128 3.44 12.19 11.60
CA SER A 128 3.80 11.03 12.41
C SER A 128 3.26 9.73 11.82
N LEU A 129 2.00 9.70 11.38
CA LEU A 129 1.43 8.51 10.73
C LEU A 129 2.22 8.13 9.49
N LEU A 130 2.45 9.09 8.58
CA LEU A 130 3.18 8.84 7.33
C LEU A 130 4.63 8.42 7.60
N LEU A 131 5.28 9.03 8.59
CA LEU A 131 6.62 8.64 9.02
C LEU A 131 6.65 7.19 9.52
N PHE A 132 5.68 6.81 10.36
CA PHE A 132 5.59 5.44 10.86
C PHE A 132 5.28 4.44 9.74
N MET A 133 4.42 4.77 8.79
CA MET A 133 4.18 3.94 7.62
C MET A 133 5.47 3.73 6.81
N VAL A 134 6.22 4.80 6.54
CA VAL A 134 7.49 4.74 5.80
C VAL A 134 8.53 3.95 6.58
N LEU A 135 8.75 4.23 7.87
CA LEU A 135 9.76 3.55 8.69
C LEU A 135 9.43 2.06 8.89
N SER A 136 8.16 1.73 9.09
CA SER A 136 7.72 0.33 9.22
C SER A 136 7.98 -0.45 7.92
N ALA A 137 7.61 0.10 6.76
CA ALA A 137 7.96 -0.51 5.48
C ALA A 137 9.48 -0.58 5.26
N SER A 138 10.21 0.47 5.67
CA SER A 138 11.66 0.56 5.53
C SER A 138 12.40 -0.52 6.31
N SER A 139 11.86 -1.00 7.43
CA SER A 139 12.47 -2.10 8.20
C SER A 139 12.60 -3.38 7.37
N ILE A 140 11.64 -3.65 6.48
CA ILE A 140 11.65 -4.77 5.54
C ILE A 140 12.53 -4.43 4.32
N ILE A 141 12.36 -3.22 3.78
CA ILE A 141 13.04 -2.76 2.56
C ILE A 141 14.55 -2.67 2.73
N ILE A 142 15.04 -2.15 3.86
CA ILE A 142 16.48 -2.04 4.13
C ILE A 142 17.11 -3.43 4.18
N VAL A 143 16.49 -4.38 4.89
CA VAL A 143 16.96 -5.76 4.95
C VAL A 143 16.97 -6.41 3.57
N GLY A 144 15.89 -6.24 2.79
CA GLY A 144 15.80 -6.72 1.42
C GLY A 144 16.85 -6.09 0.50
N GLY A 145 17.07 -4.77 0.60
CA GLY A 145 18.07 -4.05 -0.18
C GLY A 145 19.51 -4.52 0.12
N ILE A 146 19.86 -4.69 1.41
CA ILE A 146 21.17 -5.22 1.82
C ILE A 146 21.38 -6.64 1.27
N LYS A 147 20.36 -7.50 1.38
CA LYS A 147 20.43 -8.85 0.82
C LYS A 147 20.60 -8.82 -0.70
N THR A 148 19.89 -7.96 -1.42
CA THR A 148 20.00 -7.83 -2.87
C THR A 148 21.42 -7.41 -3.27
N LEU A 149 22.05 -6.48 -2.58
CA LEU A 149 23.43 -6.09 -2.81
C LEU A 149 24.44 -7.19 -2.50
N GLY A 150 24.23 -7.91 -1.38
CA GLY A 150 25.17 -8.93 -0.91
C GLY A 150 25.13 -10.25 -1.68
N SER A 151 24.01 -10.56 -2.34
CA SER A 151 23.82 -11.84 -3.04
C SER A 151 23.68 -11.73 -4.55
N GLY A 152 23.87 -10.52 -5.11
CA GLY A 152 23.67 -10.29 -6.54
C GLY A 152 22.20 -10.38 -7.02
N GLY A 153 21.24 -10.35 -6.10
CA GLY A 153 19.80 -10.25 -6.45
C GLY A 153 19.09 -11.59 -6.64
N GLY A 154 19.64 -12.70 -6.20
CA GLY A 154 19.07 -14.05 -6.38
C GLY A 154 17.87 -14.40 -5.46
N TYR A 155 17.11 -13.42 -4.99
CA TYR A 155 15.92 -13.67 -4.16
C TYR A 155 14.67 -13.70 -5.02
N GLY A 156 14.24 -14.88 -5.42
CA GLY A 156 12.88 -15.06 -5.96
C GLY A 156 11.79 -14.68 -4.93
N GLU A 157 12.10 -14.82 -3.64
CA GLU A 157 11.23 -14.46 -2.52
C GLU A 157 12.06 -13.89 -1.38
N LEU A 158 11.59 -12.79 -0.79
CA LEU A 158 12.08 -12.35 0.52
C LEU A 158 11.54 -13.33 1.56
N ASN A 159 12.13 -14.51 1.64
CA ASN A 159 11.82 -15.51 2.66
C ASN A 159 12.28 -15.02 4.04
N LEU A 160 11.49 -14.14 4.59
CA LEU A 160 11.59 -13.75 5.99
C LEU A 160 10.69 -14.70 6.78
N MET A 161 11.15 -15.85 7.21
CA MET A 161 10.59 -16.77 8.24
C MET A 161 9.05 -16.69 8.47
N VAL A 162 8.29 -16.25 7.48
CA VAL A 162 6.84 -16.10 7.52
C VAL A 162 6.29 -17.24 6.69
N ALA A 163 5.59 -18.15 7.34
CA ALA A 163 5.05 -19.40 6.77
C ALA A 163 4.00 -19.09 5.73
N ASN A 164 3.75 -18.17 5.08
CA ASN A 164 2.90 -17.86 3.93
C ASN A 164 3.25 -16.46 3.37
N ASN A 165 3.36 -16.33 2.08
CA ASN A 165 3.53 -15.08 1.35
C ASN A 165 2.32 -14.16 1.54
N SER A 166 2.23 -13.47 2.66
CA SER A 166 1.10 -12.63 3.01
C SER A 166 1.55 -11.27 3.51
N GLY A 167 0.71 -10.29 3.33
CA GLY A 167 1.01 -8.92 3.73
C GLY A 167 2.11 -8.30 2.86
N LEU A 168 3.03 -7.56 3.46
CA LEU A 168 4.13 -6.93 2.74
C LEU A 168 5.29 -7.88 2.41
N TYR A 169 5.24 -9.16 2.84
CA TYR A 169 6.33 -10.09 2.61
C TYR A 169 6.27 -10.81 1.25
N GLU A 170 5.19 -10.66 0.50
CA GLU A 170 5.10 -11.12 -0.90
C GLU A 170 5.90 -10.17 -1.80
N GLY A 171 6.73 -10.76 -2.68
CA GLY A 171 7.73 -10.02 -3.47
C GLY A 171 7.17 -8.88 -4.33
N SER A 172 6.03 -9.09 -4.98
CA SER A 172 5.41 -8.06 -5.81
C SER A 172 4.74 -6.97 -4.96
N THR A 173 4.19 -7.34 -3.81
CA THR A 173 3.56 -6.40 -2.86
C THR A 173 4.61 -5.48 -2.26
N ILE A 174 5.71 -6.03 -1.72
CA ILE A 174 6.78 -5.19 -1.16
C ILE A 174 7.44 -4.32 -2.22
N SER A 175 7.60 -4.81 -3.46
CA SER A 175 8.11 -4.01 -4.57
C SER A 175 7.19 -2.84 -4.89
N THR A 176 5.88 -3.06 -4.93
CA THR A 176 4.89 -2.01 -5.17
C THR A 176 4.92 -0.96 -4.06
N VAL A 177 4.92 -1.38 -2.79
CA VAL A 177 4.93 -0.47 -1.63
C VAL A 177 6.26 0.28 -1.54
N ALA A 178 7.40 -0.38 -1.78
CA ALA A 178 8.71 0.26 -1.78
C ALA A 178 8.78 1.42 -2.78
N ILE A 179 8.26 1.24 -3.99
CA ILE A 179 8.23 2.32 -4.99
C ILE A 179 7.17 3.37 -4.66
N ALA A 180 6.00 2.96 -4.13
CA ALA A 180 4.94 3.87 -3.75
C ALA A 180 5.32 4.84 -2.62
N ILE A 181 6.20 4.46 -1.69
CA ILE A 181 6.64 5.34 -0.59
C ILE A 181 7.71 6.36 -0.99
N ILE A 182 8.38 6.21 -2.15
CA ILE A 182 9.44 7.13 -2.60
C ILE A 182 8.99 8.61 -2.59
N PRO A 183 7.81 8.98 -3.13
CA PRO A 183 7.35 10.37 -3.07
C PRO A 183 7.18 10.90 -1.63
N LEU A 184 6.78 10.05 -0.68
CA LEU A 184 6.69 10.42 0.73
C LEU A 184 8.08 10.64 1.34
N ILE A 185 9.07 9.79 1.02
CA ILE A 185 10.46 9.96 1.47
C ILE A 185 11.02 11.29 0.94
N VAL A 186 10.77 11.63 -0.34
CA VAL A 186 11.18 12.92 -0.93
C VAL A 186 10.48 14.10 -0.23
N TRP A 187 9.23 13.94 0.17
CA TRP A 187 8.53 14.96 0.95
C TRP A 187 9.19 15.17 2.32
N PHE A 188 9.50 14.08 3.06
CA PHE A 188 10.20 14.17 4.36
C PHE A 188 11.57 14.84 4.23
N MET A 189 12.30 14.55 3.16
CA MET A 189 13.60 15.15 2.88
C MET A 189 13.56 16.68 2.76
N ARG A 190 12.38 17.28 2.48
CA ARG A 190 12.19 18.71 2.23
C ARG A 190 11.33 19.43 3.27
N PHE A 191 10.31 18.77 3.80
CA PHE A 191 9.25 19.39 4.59
C PHE A 191 9.03 18.75 5.96
N GLY A 192 9.78 17.70 6.30
CA GLY A 192 9.68 17.01 7.58
C GLY A 192 9.94 17.96 8.76
N THR A 193 9.11 17.86 9.80
CA THR A 193 9.26 18.67 11.03
C THR A 193 9.72 17.85 12.22
N ILE A 194 9.41 16.55 12.24
CA ILE A 194 9.88 15.61 13.27
C ILE A 194 11.39 15.42 13.17
N PHE A 195 11.86 15.11 11.96
CA PHE A 195 13.28 15.12 11.62
C PHE A 195 13.53 16.29 10.68
N LYS A 196 14.18 17.34 11.19
CA LYS A 196 14.49 18.54 10.40
C LYS A 196 15.38 18.17 9.21
N PRO A 197 15.09 18.71 8.00
CA PRO A 197 15.87 18.45 6.79
C PRO A 197 17.31 18.94 6.89
N ASP A 198 18.19 18.14 7.45
CA ASP A 198 19.63 18.34 7.47
C ASP A 198 20.35 17.37 6.50
N TRP A 199 21.68 17.42 6.45
CA TRP A 199 22.45 16.55 5.58
C TRP A 199 22.33 15.07 5.95
N LYS A 200 22.17 14.73 7.25
CA LYS A 200 22.04 13.35 7.75
C LYS A 200 20.70 12.77 7.32
N VAL A 201 19.61 13.52 7.50
CA VAL A 201 18.27 13.13 7.07
C VAL A 201 18.22 12.97 5.56
N LYS A 202 18.84 13.90 4.79
CA LYS A 202 18.89 13.81 3.33
C LYS A 202 19.66 12.57 2.86
N SER A 203 20.82 12.28 3.47
CA SER A 203 21.63 11.10 3.15
C SER A 203 20.88 9.80 3.48
N PHE A 204 20.23 9.73 4.64
CA PHE A 204 19.37 8.57 5.00
C PHE A 204 18.23 8.39 3.99
N CYS A 205 17.52 9.45 3.63
CA CYS A 205 16.43 9.40 2.65
C CYS A 205 16.92 8.92 1.27
N LEU A 206 18.09 9.40 0.81
CA LEU A 206 18.68 8.95 -0.46
C LEU A 206 19.08 7.47 -0.41
N ALA A 207 19.70 7.02 0.68
CA ALA A 207 20.03 5.61 0.88
C ALA A 207 18.75 4.74 0.92
N LEU A 208 17.70 5.23 1.56
CA LEU A 208 16.42 4.54 1.61
C LEU A 208 15.74 4.47 0.24
N ILE A 209 15.76 5.55 -0.56
CA ILE A 209 15.26 5.55 -1.95
C ILE A 209 16.04 4.52 -2.77
N PHE A 210 17.36 4.47 -2.61
CA PHE A 210 18.19 3.47 -3.29
C PHE A 210 17.77 2.04 -2.88
N ALA A 211 17.59 1.79 -1.58
CA ALA A 211 17.09 0.50 -1.11
C ALA A 211 15.70 0.16 -1.70
N CYS A 212 14.79 1.14 -1.79
CA CYS A 212 13.49 0.95 -2.43
C CYS A 212 13.61 0.51 -3.90
N LEU A 213 14.54 1.09 -4.65
CA LEU A 213 14.78 0.73 -6.06
C LEU A 213 15.43 -0.65 -6.22
N LEU A 214 16.13 -1.15 -5.22
CA LEU A 214 16.71 -2.50 -5.23
C LEU A 214 15.68 -3.60 -5.00
N ILE A 215 14.55 -3.32 -4.34
CA ILE A 215 13.55 -4.36 -4.03
C ILE A 215 12.98 -5.03 -5.28
N PRO A 216 12.52 -4.32 -6.33
CA PRO A 216 12.09 -4.95 -7.59
C PRO A 216 13.15 -5.82 -8.26
N VAL A 217 14.41 -5.45 -8.12
CA VAL A 217 15.55 -6.25 -8.63
C VAL A 217 15.69 -7.53 -7.82
N GLY A 218 15.77 -7.41 -6.49
CA GLY A 218 15.96 -8.55 -5.58
C GLY A 218 14.81 -9.55 -5.59
N THR A 219 13.59 -9.08 -5.81
CA THR A 219 12.38 -9.93 -5.94
C THR A 219 12.09 -10.36 -7.38
N SER A 220 12.87 -9.90 -8.35
CA SER A 220 12.71 -10.16 -9.79
C SER A 220 11.28 -9.88 -10.29
N THR A 221 10.65 -8.77 -9.83
CA THR A 221 9.24 -8.47 -10.13
C THR A 221 9.07 -7.49 -11.28
N ARG A 222 8.35 -7.91 -12.33
CA ARG A 222 7.98 -7.05 -13.47
C ARG A 222 7.11 -5.87 -13.04
N THR A 223 6.18 -6.12 -12.11
CA THR A 223 5.30 -5.09 -11.54
C THR A 223 6.08 -3.95 -10.90
N GLY A 224 7.16 -4.25 -10.19
CA GLY A 224 8.03 -3.24 -9.59
C GLY A 224 8.67 -2.32 -10.61
N LEU A 225 9.09 -2.83 -11.78
CA LEU A 225 9.63 -2.01 -12.88
C LEU A 225 8.59 -1.05 -13.46
N LEU A 226 7.36 -1.53 -13.67
CA LEU A 226 6.26 -0.67 -14.11
C LEU A 226 5.98 0.45 -13.10
N CYS A 227 6.03 0.13 -11.81
CA CYS A 227 5.90 1.11 -10.74
C CYS A 227 7.05 2.14 -10.75
N ILE A 228 8.30 1.73 -10.99
CA ILE A 228 9.44 2.66 -11.14
C ILE A 228 9.21 3.62 -12.29
N GLY A 229 8.82 3.12 -13.47
CA GLY A 229 8.50 3.96 -14.63
C GLY A 229 7.41 4.98 -14.32
N LEU A 230 6.32 4.54 -13.70
CA LEU A 230 5.20 5.41 -13.38
C LEU A 230 5.55 6.45 -12.31
N VAL A 231 6.24 6.08 -11.22
CA VAL A 231 6.64 7.05 -10.18
C VAL A 231 7.56 8.11 -10.76
N ALA A 232 8.50 7.72 -11.63
CA ALA A 232 9.38 8.65 -12.32
C ALA A 232 8.62 9.67 -13.17
N LEU A 233 7.68 9.19 -14.01
CA LEU A 233 6.83 10.06 -14.83
C LEU A 233 6.01 11.03 -13.97
N LEU A 234 5.38 10.56 -12.90
CA LEU A 234 4.55 11.39 -12.04
C LEU A 234 5.37 12.40 -11.24
N MET A 235 6.58 12.06 -10.79
CA MET A 235 7.45 12.98 -10.05
C MET A 235 8.03 14.09 -10.94
N ILE A 236 8.18 13.85 -12.24
CA ILE A 236 8.71 14.83 -13.21
C ILE A 236 7.59 15.72 -13.77
N ARG A 237 6.31 15.42 -13.49
CA ARG A 237 5.16 16.14 -14.11
C ARG A 237 5.18 17.67 -13.95
N ASP A 238 5.71 18.17 -12.84
CA ASP A 238 5.82 19.62 -12.56
C ASP A 238 7.23 20.20 -12.83
N ALA A 239 8.16 19.38 -13.32
CA ALA A 239 9.52 19.83 -13.61
C ALA A 239 9.59 20.71 -14.86
N LYS A 240 10.38 21.80 -14.81
CA LYS A 240 10.58 22.70 -15.94
C LYS A 240 11.31 22.04 -17.10
N ARG A 241 12.27 21.13 -16.83
CA ARG A 241 13.12 20.42 -17.82
C ARG A 241 12.75 18.94 -17.92
N LYS A 242 11.50 18.65 -18.23
CA LYS A 242 10.97 17.26 -18.23
C LYS A 242 11.77 16.32 -19.14
N VAL A 243 12.06 16.76 -20.36
CA VAL A 243 12.81 15.96 -21.35
C VAL A 243 14.20 15.61 -20.82
N LEU A 244 14.92 16.60 -20.24
CA LEU A 244 16.25 16.36 -19.68
C LEU A 244 16.22 15.31 -18.57
N TYR A 245 15.26 15.39 -17.65
CA TYR A 245 15.13 14.42 -16.56
C TYR A 245 14.72 13.03 -17.07
N LEU A 246 13.83 12.94 -18.05
CA LEU A 246 13.46 11.67 -18.67
C LEU A 246 14.64 11.03 -19.41
N THR A 247 15.39 11.84 -20.17
CA THR A 247 16.59 11.34 -20.87
C THR A 247 17.64 10.88 -19.88
N ALA A 248 17.92 11.68 -18.82
CA ALA A 248 18.88 11.31 -17.79
C ALA A 248 18.48 10.01 -17.07
N LEU A 249 17.19 9.85 -16.76
CA LEU A 249 16.66 8.62 -16.13
C LEU A 249 16.77 7.42 -17.08
N GLY A 250 16.48 7.61 -18.37
CA GLY A 250 16.65 6.57 -19.41
C GLY A 250 18.11 6.16 -19.55
N CYS A 251 19.03 7.11 -19.63
CA CYS A 251 20.47 6.83 -19.70
C CYS A 251 20.95 6.11 -18.42
N LEU A 252 20.51 6.53 -17.24
CA LEU A 252 20.86 5.88 -15.99
C LEU A 252 20.30 4.44 -15.93
N GLY A 253 19.06 4.23 -16.39
CA GLY A 253 18.46 2.90 -16.50
C GLY A 253 19.24 1.99 -17.44
N LEU A 254 19.63 2.47 -18.61
CA LEU A 254 20.46 1.72 -19.56
C LEU A 254 21.85 1.40 -18.98
N ALA A 255 22.48 2.37 -18.31
CA ALA A 255 23.77 2.19 -17.67
C ALA A 255 23.71 1.18 -16.50
N ALA A 256 22.55 0.98 -15.88
CA ALA A 256 22.36 0.01 -14.81
C ALA A 256 22.21 -1.45 -15.33
N VAL A 257 21.82 -1.66 -16.59
CA VAL A 257 21.54 -3.00 -17.15
C VAL A 257 22.72 -3.99 -16.97
N PRO A 258 24.00 -3.63 -17.22
CA PRO A 258 25.12 -4.54 -17.03
C PRO A 258 25.33 -5.01 -15.59
N PHE A 259 24.78 -4.27 -14.61
CA PHE A 259 24.92 -4.57 -13.19
C PHE A 259 23.71 -5.36 -12.63
N LEU A 260 22.71 -5.64 -13.48
CA LEU A 260 21.55 -6.42 -13.08
C LEU A 260 21.88 -7.92 -13.10
N PRO A 261 21.35 -8.71 -12.14
CA PRO A 261 21.53 -10.16 -12.13
C PRO A 261 20.99 -10.82 -13.41
N SER A 262 21.65 -11.88 -13.87
CA SER A 262 21.18 -12.66 -15.04
C SER A 262 19.76 -13.19 -14.88
N SER A 263 19.44 -13.69 -13.68
CA SER A 263 18.08 -14.17 -13.34
C SER A 263 17.01 -13.07 -13.50
N PHE A 264 17.35 -11.82 -13.22
CA PHE A 264 16.46 -10.68 -13.43
C PHE A 264 16.29 -10.37 -14.92
N THR A 265 17.40 -10.30 -15.67
CA THR A 265 17.39 -9.98 -17.12
C THR A 265 16.71 -11.07 -17.94
N GLU A 266 16.93 -12.34 -17.64
CA GLU A 266 16.24 -13.49 -18.25
C GLU A 266 14.73 -13.40 -18.01
N ARG A 267 14.30 -13.15 -16.75
CA ARG A 267 12.88 -12.99 -16.42
C ARG A 267 12.23 -11.78 -17.09
N MET A 268 12.99 -10.71 -17.34
CA MET A 268 12.49 -9.58 -18.14
C MET A 268 12.42 -9.92 -19.63
N GLY A 269 13.33 -10.74 -20.13
CA GLY A 269 13.33 -11.23 -21.53
C GLY A 269 12.06 -11.99 -21.90
N THR A 270 11.45 -12.74 -20.97
CA THR A 270 10.22 -13.50 -21.21
C THR A 270 8.98 -12.62 -21.46
N ILE A 271 9.07 -11.29 -21.27
CA ILE A 271 7.99 -10.36 -21.66
C ILE A 271 7.75 -10.40 -23.17
N LYS A 272 8.78 -10.64 -23.98
CA LYS A 272 8.67 -10.75 -25.44
C LYS A 272 7.93 -12.03 -25.90
N THR A 273 7.91 -13.06 -25.08
CA THR A 273 7.31 -14.37 -25.36
C THR A 273 6.11 -14.66 -24.45
N TYR A 274 5.29 -13.63 -24.17
CA TYR A 274 4.19 -13.72 -23.20
C TYR A 274 3.18 -14.86 -23.46
N LYS A 275 3.03 -15.31 -24.72
CA LYS A 275 2.18 -16.46 -25.07
C LYS A 275 2.75 -17.81 -24.57
N ALA A 276 4.07 -17.89 -24.40
CA ALA A 276 4.76 -19.05 -23.83
C ALA A 276 4.96 -18.91 -22.30
N ASP A 277 4.62 -17.75 -21.70
CA ASP A 277 4.72 -17.52 -20.27
C ASP A 277 3.48 -18.09 -19.56
N ALA A 278 3.62 -19.25 -18.95
CA ALA A 278 2.56 -19.92 -18.18
C ALA A 278 1.94 -18.99 -17.10
N SER A 279 2.72 -18.07 -16.53
CA SER A 279 2.23 -17.13 -15.51
C SER A 279 1.28 -16.09 -16.10
N ALA A 280 1.54 -15.59 -17.30
CA ALA A 280 0.68 -14.60 -17.96
C ALA A 280 -0.60 -15.24 -18.50
N SER A 281 -0.50 -16.39 -19.14
CA SER A 281 -1.64 -17.13 -19.69
C SER A 281 -2.62 -17.58 -18.61
N THR A 282 -2.09 -18.08 -17.50
CA THR A 282 -2.91 -18.48 -16.32
C THR A 282 -3.66 -17.29 -15.73
N ARG A 283 -3.03 -16.12 -15.59
CA ARG A 283 -3.72 -14.91 -15.09
C ARG A 283 -4.86 -14.49 -16.01
N LEU A 284 -4.64 -14.47 -17.33
CA LEU A 284 -5.68 -14.13 -18.29
C LEU A 284 -6.86 -15.10 -18.21
N ALA A 285 -6.59 -16.38 -18.05
CA ALA A 285 -7.62 -17.40 -17.90
C ALA A 285 -8.41 -17.23 -16.59
N VAL A 286 -7.75 -16.90 -15.46
CA VAL A 286 -8.42 -16.56 -14.20
C VAL A 286 -9.27 -15.29 -14.33
N TRP A 287 -8.78 -14.26 -15.02
CA TRP A 287 -9.52 -13.03 -15.21
C TRP A 287 -10.75 -13.23 -16.09
N GLN A 288 -10.62 -14.03 -17.16
CA GLN A 288 -11.75 -14.41 -17.99
C GLN A 288 -12.79 -15.19 -17.19
N TRP A 289 -12.34 -16.22 -16.43
CA TRP A 289 -13.22 -16.97 -15.54
C TRP A 289 -13.95 -16.04 -14.54
N THR A 290 -13.25 -15.07 -13.95
CA THR A 290 -13.84 -14.14 -12.99
C THR A 290 -14.91 -13.27 -13.63
N MET A 291 -14.69 -12.80 -14.88
CA MET A 291 -15.71 -12.04 -15.62
C MET A 291 -16.97 -12.88 -15.90
N ASP A 292 -16.78 -14.15 -16.27
CA ASP A 292 -17.91 -15.05 -16.52
C ASP A 292 -18.63 -15.45 -15.20
N TYR A 293 -17.86 -15.68 -14.14
CA TYR A 293 -18.39 -15.92 -12.80
C TYR A 293 -19.23 -14.75 -12.28
N ALA A 294 -18.78 -13.52 -12.46
CA ALA A 294 -19.50 -12.33 -12.01
C ALA A 294 -20.84 -12.11 -12.74
N LYS A 295 -21.03 -12.65 -13.95
CA LYS A 295 -22.33 -12.59 -14.67
C LYS A 295 -23.39 -13.42 -13.94
N THR A 296 -23.00 -14.54 -13.34
CA THR A 296 -23.90 -15.44 -12.59
C THR A 296 -23.96 -15.09 -11.11
N HIS A 297 -22.91 -14.43 -10.59
CA HIS A 297 -22.79 -13.99 -9.19
C HIS A 297 -22.56 -12.47 -9.12
N PRO A 298 -23.53 -11.64 -9.52
CA PRO A 298 -23.33 -10.19 -9.62
C PRO A 298 -23.04 -9.51 -8.28
N MET A 299 -23.44 -10.13 -7.16
CA MET A 299 -23.15 -9.66 -5.80
C MET A 299 -21.83 -10.19 -5.24
N GLY A 300 -21.11 -11.04 -6.01
CA GLY A 300 -19.88 -11.73 -5.61
C GLY A 300 -20.14 -13.05 -4.89
N GLY A 301 -19.12 -13.91 -4.84
CA GLY A 301 -19.15 -15.21 -4.13
C GLY A 301 -18.66 -15.15 -2.67
N GLY A 302 -18.39 -13.95 -2.15
CA GLY A 302 -17.72 -13.77 -0.87
C GLY A 302 -16.22 -13.96 -0.96
N PHE A 303 -15.52 -13.78 0.16
CA PHE A 303 -14.08 -13.96 0.20
C PHE A 303 -13.68 -15.37 -0.22
N GLU A 304 -12.50 -15.48 -0.86
CA GLU A 304 -11.92 -16.73 -1.34
C GLU A 304 -12.74 -17.44 -2.45
N ALA A 305 -13.68 -16.76 -3.11
CA ALA A 305 -14.53 -17.33 -4.17
C ALA A 305 -13.73 -17.91 -5.35
N TYR A 306 -12.47 -17.49 -5.55
CA TYR A 306 -11.59 -18.06 -6.58
C TYR A 306 -11.34 -19.57 -6.41
N ARG A 307 -11.57 -20.13 -5.23
CA ARG A 307 -11.42 -21.56 -4.96
C ARG A 307 -12.34 -22.44 -5.81
N GLN A 308 -13.38 -21.85 -6.40
CA GLN A 308 -14.26 -22.54 -7.35
C GLN A 308 -13.65 -22.72 -8.74
N ASN A 309 -12.63 -21.92 -9.10
CA ASN A 309 -12.14 -21.95 -10.46
C ASN A 309 -11.42 -23.27 -10.79
N LYS A 310 -11.67 -23.74 -12.01
CA LYS A 310 -10.94 -24.84 -12.65
C LYS A 310 -10.48 -24.33 -14.00
N ILE A 311 -9.19 -24.02 -14.10
CA ILE A 311 -8.62 -23.36 -15.25
C ILE A 311 -7.87 -24.39 -16.08
N ARG A 312 -8.27 -24.48 -17.35
CA ARG A 312 -7.54 -25.29 -18.33
C ARG A 312 -6.60 -24.36 -19.08
N TYR A 313 -5.32 -24.68 -19.10
CA TYR A 313 -4.33 -23.94 -19.86
C TYR A 313 -3.38 -24.89 -20.57
N GLU A 314 -2.87 -24.46 -21.71
CA GLU A 314 -1.91 -25.20 -22.48
C GLU A 314 -0.50 -24.91 -21.93
N LYS A 315 0.15 -25.95 -21.41
CA LYS A 315 1.55 -25.87 -20.99
C LYS A 315 2.42 -26.29 -22.17
N VAL A 316 3.25 -25.36 -22.59
CA VAL A 316 4.25 -25.63 -23.62
C VAL A 316 5.58 -25.90 -22.92
N ALA A 317 5.96 -27.16 -22.83
CA ALA A 317 7.29 -27.55 -22.38
C ALA A 317 8.22 -27.61 -23.59
N THR A 318 9.34 -26.91 -23.50
CA THR A 318 10.40 -26.95 -24.52
C THR A 318 11.54 -27.78 -23.95
N GLU A 319 11.69 -29.02 -24.36
CA GLU A 319 12.85 -29.85 -24.04
C GLU A 319 13.91 -29.70 -25.13
N ASN A 320 15.09 -29.26 -24.74
CA ASN A 320 16.27 -29.31 -25.59
C ASN A 320 16.94 -30.69 -25.43
N ASP A 321 16.76 -31.53 -26.40
CA ASP A 321 17.54 -32.73 -26.55
C ASP A 321 19.01 -32.32 -26.86
N GLY A 322 19.99 -32.71 -26.09
CA GLY A 322 21.39 -32.27 -26.21
C GLY A 322 22.03 -32.40 -27.59
N ALA A 323 21.24 -32.77 -28.63
CA ALA A 323 21.59 -32.87 -30.06
C ALA A 323 21.07 -31.69 -30.92
N GLY A 324 20.54 -30.60 -30.27
CA GLY A 324 20.09 -29.39 -31.00
C GLY A 324 18.67 -29.48 -31.61
N GLN A 325 17.91 -30.54 -31.32
CA GLN A 325 16.48 -30.58 -31.64
C GLN A 325 15.66 -30.09 -30.43
N THR A 326 14.78 -29.12 -30.73
CA THR A 326 13.85 -28.58 -29.75
C THR A 326 12.51 -29.27 -29.92
N THR A 327 12.15 -30.19 -29.02
CA THR A 327 10.81 -30.76 -28.96
C THR A 327 9.90 -29.85 -28.16
N VAL A 328 8.77 -29.48 -28.76
CA VAL A 328 7.71 -28.68 -28.12
C VAL A 328 6.60 -29.63 -27.70
N ASP A 329 6.53 -29.99 -26.44
CA ASP A 329 5.42 -30.78 -25.90
C ASP A 329 4.31 -29.83 -25.41
N ARG A 330 3.09 -30.08 -25.86
CA ARG A 330 1.90 -29.32 -25.48
C ARG A 330 0.98 -30.22 -24.66
N SER A 331 0.91 -29.98 -23.37
CA SER A 331 -0.01 -30.67 -22.47
C SER A 331 -1.09 -29.72 -21.96
N LEU A 332 -2.34 -30.20 -21.91
CA LEU A 332 -3.44 -29.50 -21.27
C LEU A 332 -3.40 -29.80 -19.78
N GLU A 333 -3.01 -28.81 -18.98
CA GLU A 333 -3.08 -28.89 -17.53
C GLU A 333 -4.38 -28.26 -17.00
N VAL A 334 -4.97 -28.88 -15.97
CA VAL A 334 -6.11 -28.36 -15.24
C VAL A 334 -5.61 -27.95 -13.86
N ASP A 335 -5.71 -26.67 -13.57
CA ASP A 335 -5.34 -26.10 -12.27
C ASP A 335 -6.61 -25.61 -11.54
N SER A 336 -6.69 -25.87 -10.26
CA SER A 336 -7.83 -25.54 -9.42
C SER A 336 -7.45 -24.48 -8.39
N ALA A 337 -8.41 -23.66 -7.97
CA ALA A 337 -8.22 -22.68 -6.89
C ALA A 337 -7.07 -21.69 -7.14
N ARG A 338 -6.93 -21.21 -8.37
CA ARG A 338 -5.92 -20.21 -8.74
C ARG A 338 -6.33 -18.82 -8.29
N ALA A 339 -5.47 -18.16 -7.53
CA ALA A 339 -5.68 -16.80 -7.06
C ALA A 339 -5.82 -15.78 -8.21
N TYR A 340 -6.54 -14.69 -7.96
CA TYR A 340 -6.83 -13.65 -8.98
C TYR A 340 -5.59 -12.94 -9.50
N HIS A 341 -4.55 -12.78 -8.70
CA HIS A 341 -3.37 -11.97 -9.01
C HIS A 341 -3.70 -10.57 -9.55
N SER A 342 -4.81 -10.00 -9.11
CA SER A 342 -5.26 -8.64 -9.41
C SER A 342 -6.30 -8.23 -8.39
N ALA A 343 -6.12 -7.07 -7.77
CA ALA A 343 -7.07 -6.52 -6.82
C ALA A 343 -8.42 -6.18 -7.46
N TYR A 344 -8.43 -5.85 -8.75
CA TYR A 344 -9.66 -5.55 -9.49
C TYR A 344 -10.50 -6.79 -9.69
N PHE A 345 -9.88 -7.90 -10.09
CA PHE A 345 -10.57 -9.18 -10.25
C PHE A 345 -10.85 -9.86 -8.92
N GLU A 346 -10.02 -9.64 -7.90
CA GLU A 346 -10.30 -10.01 -6.51
C GLU A 346 -11.61 -9.35 -6.04
N MET A 347 -11.74 -8.03 -6.20
CA MET A 347 -12.96 -7.31 -5.85
C MET A 347 -14.17 -7.78 -6.68
N LEU A 348 -13.99 -8.01 -7.98
CA LEU A 348 -15.08 -8.46 -8.84
C LEU A 348 -15.58 -9.87 -8.47
N GLY A 349 -14.68 -10.80 -8.25
CA GLY A 349 -15.05 -12.19 -7.91
C GLY A 349 -15.61 -12.32 -6.49
N GLU A 350 -14.98 -11.67 -5.52
CA GLU A 350 -15.36 -11.81 -4.12
C GLU A 350 -16.54 -10.90 -3.72
N GLN A 351 -16.55 -9.66 -4.22
CA GLN A 351 -17.49 -8.64 -3.79
C GLN A 351 -18.46 -8.21 -4.93
N GLY A 352 -18.35 -8.81 -6.10
CA GLY A 352 -19.21 -8.53 -7.23
C GLY A 352 -19.08 -7.10 -7.78
N TYR A 353 -20.03 -6.74 -8.64
CA TYR A 353 -20.06 -5.39 -9.22
C TYR A 353 -20.27 -4.29 -8.18
N PRO A 354 -21.16 -4.43 -7.16
CA PRO A 354 -21.33 -3.37 -6.17
C PRO A 354 -20.08 -3.14 -5.33
N GLY A 355 -19.41 -4.21 -4.86
CA GLY A 355 -18.18 -4.08 -4.08
C GLY A 355 -17.05 -3.47 -4.88
N LEU A 356 -16.86 -3.91 -6.13
CA LEU A 356 -15.88 -3.32 -7.05
C LEU A 356 -16.17 -1.83 -7.29
N ALA A 357 -17.43 -1.45 -7.53
CA ALA A 357 -17.82 -0.06 -7.76
C ALA A 357 -17.52 0.84 -6.54
N ILE A 358 -17.88 0.40 -5.33
CA ILE A 358 -17.60 1.14 -4.09
C ILE A 358 -16.07 1.27 -3.89
N TRP A 359 -15.33 0.19 -4.07
CA TRP A 359 -13.87 0.18 -3.94
C TRP A 359 -13.20 1.11 -4.94
N LEU A 360 -13.59 1.06 -6.22
CA LEU A 360 -13.09 1.97 -7.25
C LEU A 360 -13.42 3.43 -6.91
N LEU A 361 -14.63 3.71 -6.44
CA LEU A 361 -15.05 5.06 -6.07
C LEU A 361 -14.19 5.61 -4.92
N ILE A 362 -13.90 4.81 -3.89
CA ILE A 362 -13.00 5.20 -2.78
C ILE A 362 -11.63 5.61 -3.31
N ASN A 363 -11.03 4.79 -4.18
CA ASN A 363 -9.70 4.99 -4.72
C ASN A 363 -9.65 6.19 -5.68
N ILE A 364 -10.59 6.29 -6.64
CA ILE A 364 -10.66 7.37 -7.62
C ILE A 364 -10.89 8.71 -6.92
N LEU A 365 -11.83 8.78 -5.97
CA LEU A 365 -12.07 9.99 -5.19
C LEU A 365 -10.85 10.37 -4.34
N GLY A 366 -10.10 9.39 -3.82
CA GLY A 366 -8.85 9.63 -3.11
C GLY A 366 -7.82 10.34 -3.98
N ILE A 367 -7.55 9.79 -5.16
CA ILE A 367 -6.62 10.36 -6.14
C ILE A 367 -7.07 11.74 -6.61
N PHE A 368 -8.36 11.90 -6.94
CA PHE A 368 -8.92 13.16 -7.40
C PHE A 368 -8.86 14.27 -6.32
N ARG A 369 -9.22 13.96 -5.08
CA ARG A 369 -9.15 14.93 -3.97
C ARG A 369 -7.73 15.41 -3.69
N MET A 370 -6.74 14.55 -3.84
CA MET A 370 -5.33 14.95 -3.72
C MET A 370 -4.94 15.90 -4.85
N GLU A 371 -5.42 15.67 -6.09
CA GLU A 371 -5.19 16.61 -7.18
C GLU A 371 -5.83 17.99 -6.91
N VAL A 372 -7.06 17.99 -6.41
CA VAL A 372 -7.74 19.25 -6.03
C VAL A 372 -6.95 20.01 -4.97
N LEU A 373 -6.43 19.32 -3.95
CA LEU A 373 -5.58 19.96 -2.93
C LEU A 373 -4.27 20.46 -3.53
N ARG A 374 -3.60 19.65 -4.35
CA ARG A 374 -2.36 20.04 -5.03
C ARG A 374 -2.53 21.33 -5.83
N GLN A 375 -3.60 21.43 -6.63
CA GLN A 375 -3.86 22.62 -7.45
C GLN A 375 -4.23 23.83 -6.59
N ARG A 376 -5.06 23.63 -5.56
CA ARG A 376 -5.50 24.71 -4.67
C ARG A 376 -4.34 25.37 -3.93
N TYR A 377 -3.38 24.58 -3.47
CA TYR A 377 -2.22 25.05 -2.71
C TYR A 377 -0.95 25.20 -3.56
N LYS A 378 -1.09 25.29 -4.89
CA LYS A 378 0.05 25.51 -5.81
C LYS A 378 0.72 26.88 -5.59
N LYS A 379 -0.06 27.86 -5.16
CA LYS A 379 0.42 29.17 -4.66
C LYS A 379 0.10 29.23 -3.17
N PRO A 380 0.99 28.73 -2.30
CA PRO A 380 0.69 28.61 -0.88
C PRO A 380 0.80 29.96 -0.17
N GLU A 381 -0.02 30.14 0.86
CA GLU A 381 0.20 31.16 1.88
C GLU A 381 1.39 30.75 2.79
N PRO A 382 2.02 31.73 3.49
CA PRO A 382 3.08 31.43 4.43
C PRO A 382 2.67 30.34 5.45
N GLY A 383 3.51 29.32 5.60
CA GLY A 383 3.26 28.17 6.48
C GLY A 383 2.45 27.03 5.85
N GLN A 384 2.01 27.15 4.58
CA GLN A 384 1.27 26.11 3.84
C GLN A 384 2.09 25.48 2.71
N GLU A 385 3.37 25.80 2.58
CA GLU A 385 4.26 25.37 1.48
C GLU A 385 4.40 23.84 1.38
N TRP A 386 4.14 23.14 2.47
CA TRP A 386 4.21 21.68 2.57
C TRP A 386 2.98 20.94 2.02
N VAL A 387 1.82 21.63 1.85
CA VAL A 387 0.52 21.02 1.57
C VAL A 387 0.44 20.46 0.15
N ALA A 388 0.73 21.29 -0.88
CA ALA A 388 0.69 20.83 -2.27
C ALA A 388 1.71 19.72 -2.55
N PRO A 389 2.98 19.80 -2.06
CA PRO A 389 3.92 18.69 -2.17
C PRO A 389 3.44 17.41 -1.47
N LEU A 390 2.79 17.49 -0.28
CA LEU A 390 2.27 16.32 0.39
C LEU A 390 1.09 15.71 -0.37
N ALA A 391 0.15 16.53 -0.83
CA ALA A 391 -0.95 16.06 -1.66
C ALA A 391 -0.46 15.36 -2.94
N SER A 392 0.58 15.93 -3.58
CA SER A 392 1.25 15.31 -4.73
C SER A 392 1.90 13.97 -4.37
N ALA A 393 2.60 13.88 -3.23
CA ALA A 393 3.25 12.65 -2.79
C ALA A 393 2.22 11.54 -2.47
N LEU A 394 1.15 11.88 -1.75
CA LEU A 394 0.06 10.96 -1.43
C LEU A 394 -0.69 10.50 -2.68
N GLN A 395 -0.91 11.40 -3.65
CA GLN A 395 -1.52 11.07 -4.93
C GLN A 395 -0.64 10.09 -5.73
N THR A 396 0.64 10.42 -5.87
CA THR A 396 1.59 9.60 -6.61
C THR A 396 1.74 8.21 -5.98
N ALA A 397 1.89 8.14 -4.64
CA ALA A 397 1.94 6.88 -3.90
C ALA A 397 0.69 6.02 -4.18
N HIS A 398 -0.48 6.64 -4.17
CA HIS A 398 -1.74 5.94 -4.42
C HIS A 398 -1.86 5.44 -5.86
N ILE A 399 -1.52 6.27 -6.86
CA ILE A 399 -1.55 5.88 -8.28
C ILE A 399 -0.56 4.71 -8.54
N VAL A 400 0.65 4.78 -7.98
CA VAL A 400 1.65 3.71 -8.11
C VAL A 400 1.15 2.41 -7.46
N TYR A 401 0.52 2.51 -6.28
CA TYR A 401 -0.08 1.35 -5.62
C TYR A 401 -1.19 0.72 -6.48
N MET A 402 -2.08 1.53 -7.07
CA MET A 402 -3.16 1.06 -7.94
C MET A 402 -2.64 0.40 -9.24
N LEU A 403 -1.52 0.87 -9.78
CA LEU A 403 -0.85 0.18 -10.89
C LEU A 403 -0.35 -1.20 -10.44
N GLY A 404 0.33 -1.29 -9.29
CA GLY A 404 0.77 -2.58 -8.74
C GLY A 404 -0.39 -3.53 -8.48
N ALA A 405 -1.48 -3.02 -7.94
CA ALA A 405 -2.73 -3.74 -7.66
C ALA A 405 -3.38 -4.36 -8.92
N THR A 406 -3.02 -3.92 -10.13
CA THR A 406 -3.46 -4.55 -11.37
C THR A 406 -2.94 -6.00 -11.50
N PHE A 407 -1.77 -6.27 -10.94
CA PHE A 407 -1.07 -7.55 -11.09
C PHE A 407 -0.93 -8.34 -9.78
N ILE A 408 -1.54 -7.86 -8.70
CA ILE A 408 -1.44 -8.43 -7.35
C ILE A 408 -2.81 -8.35 -6.67
N ALA A 409 -3.23 -9.42 -5.99
CA ALA A 409 -4.47 -9.45 -5.21
C ALA A 409 -4.25 -8.78 -3.84
N ILE A 410 -4.28 -7.45 -3.81
CA ILE A 410 -4.03 -6.60 -2.64
C ILE A 410 -5.15 -5.58 -2.39
N ALA A 411 -6.38 -5.95 -2.76
CA ALA A 411 -7.54 -5.06 -2.64
C ALA A 411 -7.79 -4.61 -1.20
N PHE A 412 -7.49 -5.46 -0.22
CA PHE A 412 -7.74 -5.21 1.21
C PHE A 412 -6.47 -4.96 2.02
N GLN A 413 -5.32 -4.76 1.37
CA GLN A 413 -4.05 -4.54 2.06
C GLN A 413 -4.13 -3.30 2.99
N PRO A 414 -3.81 -3.41 4.29
CA PRO A 414 -3.93 -2.31 5.26
C PRO A 414 -3.16 -1.05 4.86
N PHE A 415 -2.01 -1.19 4.19
CA PHE A 415 -1.18 -0.06 3.77
C PHE A 415 -1.96 0.96 2.92
N VAL A 416 -2.73 0.53 1.92
CA VAL A 416 -3.50 1.46 1.07
C VAL A 416 -4.62 2.13 1.84
N TYR A 417 -5.26 1.43 2.77
CA TYR A 417 -6.32 2.02 3.60
C TYR A 417 -5.77 3.04 4.59
N MET A 418 -4.57 2.85 5.13
CA MET A 418 -3.88 3.88 5.91
C MET A 418 -3.51 5.09 5.05
N LEU A 419 -3.07 4.87 3.80
CA LEU A 419 -2.79 5.92 2.84
C LEU A 419 -4.06 6.73 2.52
N ILE A 420 -5.19 6.06 2.28
CA ILE A 420 -6.50 6.70 2.07
C ILE A 420 -6.93 7.47 3.34
N GLY A 421 -6.74 6.89 4.51
CA GLY A 421 -6.99 7.55 5.80
C GLY A 421 -6.16 8.83 5.96
N ALA A 422 -4.88 8.80 5.59
CA ALA A 422 -4.00 9.97 5.60
C ALA A 422 -4.47 11.06 4.58
N GLN A 423 -4.93 10.65 3.39
CA GLN A 423 -5.50 11.57 2.40
C GLN A 423 -6.77 12.25 2.92
N ILE A 424 -7.67 11.49 3.58
CA ILE A 424 -8.88 12.05 4.19
C ILE A 424 -8.49 12.98 5.33
N GLY A 425 -7.52 12.58 6.17
CA GLY A 425 -7.00 13.39 7.27
C GLY A 425 -6.42 14.72 6.81
N LEU A 426 -5.62 14.72 5.74
CA LEU A 426 -5.07 15.95 5.14
C LEU A 426 -6.19 16.87 4.61
N ASP A 427 -7.15 16.30 3.89
CA ASP A 427 -8.26 17.05 3.29
C ASP A 427 -9.14 17.70 4.37
N THR A 428 -9.52 16.95 5.40
CA THR A 428 -10.32 17.45 6.53
C THR A 428 -9.54 18.47 7.39
N TYR A 429 -8.24 18.27 7.61
CA TYR A 429 -7.39 19.22 8.30
C TYR A 429 -7.32 20.54 7.56
N MET A 430 -7.08 20.52 6.25
CA MET A 430 -7.03 21.74 5.44
C MET A 430 -8.41 22.41 5.27
N ALA A 431 -9.51 21.64 5.31
CA ALA A 431 -10.86 22.21 5.33
C ALA A 431 -11.10 23.01 6.62
N ARG A 432 -10.75 22.44 7.79
CA ARG A 432 -10.82 23.16 9.08
C ARG A 432 -9.98 24.44 9.08
N LYS A 433 -8.75 24.37 8.58
CA LYS A 433 -7.87 25.54 8.52
C LYS A 433 -8.45 26.67 7.67
N ARG A 434 -9.12 26.37 6.57
CA ARG A 434 -9.80 27.37 5.73
C ARG A 434 -10.97 28.02 6.47
N GLU A 435 -11.74 27.26 7.22
CA GLU A 435 -12.87 27.79 8.00
C GLU A 435 -12.38 28.66 9.16
N GLU A 436 -11.33 28.23 9.88
CA GLU A 436 -10.68 29.04 10.92
C GLU A 436 -10.20 30.38 10.36
N SER A 437 -9.59 30.40 9.16
CA SER A 437 -9.11 31.63 8.52
C SER A 437 -10.24 32.51 7.97
N ALA A 438 -11.37 31.93 7.58
CA ALA A 438 -12.54 32.64 7.09
C ALA A 438 -13.43 33.22 8.22
N TRP A 439 -13.23 32.74 9.47
CA TRP A 439 -14.00 33.19 10.61
C TRP A 439 -13.67 34.64 10.94
N ARG A 440 -14.68 35.53 10.86
CA ARG A 440 -14.60 36.92 11.29
C ARG A 440 -15.49 37.09 12.51
N PRO A 441 -15.01 37.71 13.62
CA PRO A 441 -15.85 37.96 14.78
C PRO A 441 -17.00 38.91 14.36
N LEU A 442 -18.22 38.55 14.75
CA LEU A 442 -19.45 39.34 14.47
C LEU A 442 -19.47 40.71 15.17
N ARG A 443 -18.59 40.93 16.15
CA ARG A 443 -18.42 42.23 16.84
C ARG A 443 -17.00 42.74 16.65
N LYS A 444 -16.87 43.90 16.00
CA LYS A 444 -15.67 44.73 16.18
C LYS A 444 -15.60 45.07 17.68
N ALA A 445 -14.46 44.82 18.32
CA ALA A 445 -14.21 45.33 19.65
C ALA A 445 -14.50 46.86 19.61
N ARG A 446 -15.39 47.35 20.48
CA ARG A 446 -15.56 48.79 20.64
C ARG A 446 -14.18 49.33 21.04
N PRO A 447 -13.70 50.42 20.36
CA PRO A 447 -12.50 51.07 20.83
C PRO A 447 -12.74 51.47 22.29
N ALA A 448 -11.81 51.16 23.18
CA ALA A 448 -11.84 51.67 24.54
C ALA A 448 -11.87 53.19 24.41
N LEU A 449 -12.95 53.77 24.91
CA LEU A 449 -13.04 55.22 25.08
C LEU A 449 -11.95 55.61 26.11
N ALA A 450 -10.97 56.37 25.64
CA ALA A 450 -9.95 56.99 26.47
C ALA A 450 -10.53 58.04 27.38
#